data_c250111c21c74282c564882fbb5dede2
#
_entry.id   c250111c21c74282c564882fbb5dede2
#
_cell.length_a   1.000
_cell.length_b   1.000
_cell.length_c   1.000
_cell.angle_alpha   90.00
_cell.angle_beta   90.00
_cell.angle_gamma   90.00
#
_symmetry.space_group_name_H-M   'P 1'
#
loop_
_entity.id
_entity.type
_entity.pdbx_description
1 polymer ?
#
loop_
_entity_poly.entity_id
_entity_poly.type
_entity_poly.pdbx_seq_one_letter_code
_entity_poly.pdbx_strand_id
1 'polypeptide(L)'
;MWIELMQHIKKAIVDSGAGFDVILGAMHPQAASVDEGGTIMIIRGETTPGDNSIQSELQQELYIEVWGRNDNPDMAVGYEVLAKLEDRFEVIMNDLRTRCGELDPDACVLQSCGFQIIDLKCTSKIGDHDSIRPLIGTQYRFVMSLIDLKEKTNGGIF
;
A
#
# COMPACT_ATOMS: atom_id res chain seq x y z
N MET A 1 -10.17 3.11 -11.49
CA MET A 1 -8.89 3.74 -11.09
C MET A 1 -8.40 3.24 -9.71
N TRP A 2 -9.09 3.57 -8.63
CA TRP A 2 -8.58 3.19 -7.28
C TRP A 2 -8.48 1.68 -7.05
N ILE A 3 -9.44 0.89 -7.54
CA ILE A 3 -9.37 -0.59 -7.41
C ILE A 3 -8.20 -1.16 -8.20
N GLU A 4 -7.95 -0.62 -9.37
CA GLU A 4 -6.82 -1.05 -10.19
C GLU A 4 -5.49 -0.66 -9.56
N LEU A 5 -5.42 0.51 -8.93
CA LEU A 5 -4.24 0.90 -8.13
C LEU A 5 -3.99 -0.08 -6.98
N MET A 6 -5.03 -0.45 -6.24
CA MET A 6 -4.91 -1.43 -5.16
C MET A 6 -4.43 -2.80 -5.68
N GLN A 7 -4.96 -3.25 -6.82
CA GLN A 7 -4.53 -4.49 -7.46
C GLN A 7 -3.08 -4.41 -7.95
N HIS A 8 -2.67 -3.26 -8.46
CA HIS A 8 -1.31 -3.00 -8.91
C HIS A 8 -0.31 -3.09 -7.73
N ILE A 9 -0.63 -2.46 -6.62
CA ILE A 9 0.18 -2.54 -5.39
C ILE A 9 0.22 -3.99 -4.86
N LYS A 10 -0.91 -4.67 -4.82
CA LYS A 10 -0.98 -6.09 -4.45
C LYS A 10 -0.04 -6.93 -5.33
N LYS A 11 -0.11 -6.74 -6.64
CA LYS A 11 0.75 -7.48 -7.58
C LYS A 11 2.23 -7.23 -7.31
N ALA A 12 2.62 -5.98 -7.07
CA ALA A 12 4.01 -5.64 -6.74
C ALA A 12 4.49 -6.36 -5.47
N ILE A 13 3.65 -6.44 -4.45
CA ILE A 13 3.98 -7.13 -3.19
C ILE A 13 4.08 -8.64 -3.40
N VAL A 14 3.13 -9.24 -4.10
CA VAL A 14 3.13 -10.69 -4.38
C VAL A 14 4.33 -11.09 -5.25
N ASP A 15 4.59 -10.33 -6.32
CA ASP A 15 5.68 -10.61 -7.26
C ASP A 15 7.07 -10.42 -6.63
N SER A 16 7.18 -9.70 -5.52
CA SER A 16 8.43 -9.53 -4.78
C SER A 16 8.98 -10.84 -4.18
N GLY A 17 8.12 -11.84 -4.01
CA GLY A 17 8.49 -13.12 -3.40
C GLY A 17 8.75 -13.06 -1.89
N ALA A 18 8.34 -11.97 -1.22
CA ALA A 18 8.55 -11.79 0.23
C ALA A 18 7.68 -12.71 1.11
N GLY A 19 6.69 -13.39 0.53
CA GLY A 19 5.87 -14.38 1.22
C GLY A 19 4.69 -13.79 2.00
N PHE A 20 4.34 -12.53 1.80
CA PHE A 20 3.15 -11.94 2.42
C PHE A 20 1.84 -12.47 1.80
N ASP A 21 0.86 -12.73 2.65
CA ASP A 21 -0.54 -12.78 2.24
C ASP A 21 -1.05 -11.36 2.03
N VAL A 22 -1.71 -11.10 0.90
CA VAL A 22 -2.21 -9.75 0.58
C VAL A 22 -3.72 -9.78 0.40
N ILE A 23 -4.41 -8.94 1.18
CA ILE A 23 -5.87 -8.79 1.19
C ILE A 23 -6.22 -7.39 0.70
N LEU A 24 -7.20 -7.28 -0.20
CA LEU A 24 -7.79 -5.99 -0.54
C LEU A 24 -8.97 -5.68 0.39
N GLY A 25 -8.89 -4.57 1.09
CA GLY A 25 -9.88 -4.14 2.06
C GLY A 25 -9.48 -4.42 3.51
N ALA A 26 -10.22 -3.80 4.42
CA ALA A 26 -10.01 -3.98 5.84
C ALA A 26 -10.65 -5.28 6.33
N MET A 27 -9.90 -6.07 7.08
CA MET A 27 -10.38 -7.27 7.75
C MET A 27 -9.82 -7.29 9.18
N HIS A 28 -10.61 -7.75 10.15
CA HIS A 28 -10.07 -7.92 11.50
C HIS A 28 -8.93 -8.94 11.46
N PRO A 29 -7.74 -8.63 12.04
CA PRO A 29 -6.58 -9.49 11.91
C PRO A 29 -6.78 -10.94 12.37
N GLN A 30 -7.63 -11.17 13.38
CA GLN A 30 -7.98 -12.51 13.83
C GLN A 30 -8.77 -13.30 12.77
N ALA A 31 -9.65 -12.64 12.02
CA ALA A 31 -10.41 -13.24 10.93
C ALA A 31 -9.54 -13.48 9.68
N ALA A 32 -8.48 -12.73 9.50
CA ALA A 32 -7.55 -12.85 8.40
C ALA A 32 -6.58 -14.03 8.54
N SER A 33 -6.58 -14.75 9.65
CA SER A 33 -5.69 -15.87 9.92
C SER A 33 -4.19 -15.51 9.76
N VAL A 34 -3.80 -14.38 10.35
CA VAL A 34 -2.44 -13.88 10.27
C VAL A 34 -1.46 -14.90 10.89
N ASP A 35 -0.41 -15.21 10.16
CA ASP A 35 0.66 -16.10 10.58
C ASP A 35 2.02 -15.39 10.69
N GLU A 36 3.10 -16.17 10.89
CA GLU A 36 4.47 -15.65 11.00
C GLU A 36 5.00 -15.06 9.70
N GLY A 37 4.44 -15.45 8.55
CA GLY A 37 4.82 -14.94 7.23
C GLY A 37 4.38 -13.51 6.98
N GLY A 38 3.42 -13.04 7.74
CA GLY A 38 2.85 -11.70 7.65
C GLY A 38 1.69 -11.59 6.66
N THR A 39 0.78 -10.69 6.99
CA THR A 39 -0.39 -10.36 6.16
C THR A 39 -0.42 -8.86 5.90
N ILE A 40 -0.67 -8.49 4.67
CA ILE A 40 -0.83 -7.09 4.25
C ILE A 40 -2.28 -6.85 3.84
N MET A 41 -2.86 -5.78 4.37
CA MET A 41 -4.20 -5.31 4.01
C MET A 41 -4.06 -3.96 3.31
N ILE A 42 -4.58 -3.86 2.09
CA ILE A 42 -4.60 -2.62 1.32
C ILE A 42 -6.01 -2.06 1.39
N ILE A 43 -6.15 -0.88 1.99
CA ILE A 43 -7.43 -0.28 2.34
C ILE A 43 -7.59 1.02 1.54
N ARG A 44 -8.75 1.17 0.89
CA ARG A 44 -9.08 2.38 0.14
C ARG A 44 -9.20 3.58 1.07
N GLY A 45 -8.51 4.68 0.71
CA GLY A 45 -8.67 5.98 1.32
C GLY A 45 -9.38 6.98 0.39
N GLU A 46 -9.14 8.26 0.63
CA GLU A 46 -9.75 9.35 -0.10
C GLU A 46 -9.12 9.56 -1.48
N THR A 47 -9.95 9.93 -2.46
CA THR A 47 -9.52 10.43 -3.77
C THR A 47 -9.78 11.92 -3.83
N THR A 48 -8.76 12.72 -4.09
CA THR A 48 -8.86 14.18 -4.19
C THR A 48 -8.25 14.70 -5.49
N PRO A 49 -8.66 15.91 -5.96
CA PRO A 49 -7.96 16.57 -7.06
C PRO A 49 -6.50 16.86 -6.67
N GLY A 50 -5.60 16.85 -7.64
CA GLY A 50 -4.21 17.25 -7.41
C GLY A 50 -4.09 18.76 -7.14
N ASP A 51 -2.99 19.14 -6.45
CA ASP A 51 -2.73 20.53 -6.09
C ASP A 51 -2.25 21.38 -7.29
N ASN A 52 -1.92 20.74 -8.41
CA ASN A 52 -1.45 21.41 -9.59
C ASN A 52 -2.59 21.81 -10.51
N SER A 53 -2.40 22.86 -11.30
CA SER A 53 -3.33 23.33 -12.33
C SER A 53 -3.53 22.35 -13.49
N ILE A 54 -2.87 21.20 -13.46
CA ILE A 54 -3.03 20.12 -14.43
C ILE A 54 -4.34 19.40 -14.10
N GLN A 55 -5.33 19.57 -14.96
CA GLN A 55 -6.69 19.05 -14.75
C GLN A 55 -6.79 17.52 -14.67
N SER A 56 -5.77 16.80 -15.08
CA SER A 56 -5.74 15.32 -15.11
C SER A 56 -5.01 14.70 -13.93
N GLU A 57 -4.54 15.50 -12.98
CA GLU A 57 -3.86 15.00 -11.78
C GLU A 57 -4.86 14.70 -10.67
N LEU A 58 -4.70 13.52 -10.06
CA LEU A 58 -5.46 13.07 -8.89
C LEU A 58 -4.51 12.64 -7.79
N GLN A 59 -4.95 12.80 -6.55
CA GLN A 59 -4.29 12.19 -5.40
C GLN A 59 -5.17 11.09 -4.82
N GLN A 60 -4.60 9.90 -4.70
CA GLN A 60 -5.24 8.75 -4.09
C GLN A 60 -4.55 8.37 -2.81
N GLU A 61 -5.31 8.36 -1.73
CA GLU A 61 -4.86 7.85 -0.44
C GLU A 61 -5.14 6.36 -0.33
N LEU A 62 -4.16 5.61 0.20
CA LEU A 62 -4.33 4.22 0.61
C LEU A 62 -3.77 4.04 2.02
N TYR A 63 -4.47 3.24 2.82
CA TYR A 63 -3.93 2.72 4.06
C TYR A 63 -3.45 1.29 3.83
N ILE A 64 -2.24 1.00 4.23
CA ILE A 64 -1.68 -0.35 4.12
C ILE A 64 -1.27 -0.80 5.52
N GLU A 65 -1.87 -1.90 5.95
CA GLU A 65 -1.57 -2.50 7.25
C GLU A 65 -0.69 -3.73 7.06
N VAL A 66 0.35 -3.81 7.87
CA VAL A 66 1.24 -4.97 7.95
C VAL A 66 1.00 -5.64 9.29
N TRP A 67 0.55 -6.89 9.25
CA TRP A 67 0.24 -7.68 10.44
C TRP A 67 1.14 -8.89 10.53
N GLY A 68 1.56 -9.21 11.74
CA GLY A 68 2.30 -10.42 12.07
C GLY A 68 1.75 -11.08 13.31
N ARG A 69 2.22 -12.28 13.59
CA ARG A 69 1.88 -13.04 14.77
C ARG A 69 3.12 -13.42 15.56
N ASN A 70 3.07 -13.24 16.85
CA ASN A 70 4.08 -13.70 17.78
C ASN A 70 3.44 -14.23 19.05
N ASP A 71 3.54 -15.54 19.28
CA ASP A 71 2.98 -16.22 20.46
C ASP A 71 3.91 -16.15 21.67
N ASN A 72 5.12 -15.62 21.53
CA ASN A 72 6.04 -15.43 22.66
C ASN A 72 5.52 -14.30 23.57
N PRO A 73 5.45 -14.52 24.89
CA PRO A 73 4.99 -13.50 25.82
C PRO A 73 5.95 -12.30 25.97
N ASP A 74 7.21 -12.44 25.53
CA ASP A 74 8.17 -11.34 25.54
C ASP A 74 7.85 -10.34 24.44
N MET A 75 7.54 -9.10 24.84
CA MET A 75 7.21 -8.00 23.93
C MET A 75 8.35 -7.70 22.96
N ALA A 76 9.60 -7.78 23.41
CA ALA A 76 10.76 -7.50 22.56
C ALA A 76 10.84 -8.46 21.37
N VAL A 77 10.52 -9.73 21.57
CA VAL A 77 10.48 -10.73 20.48
C VAL A 77 9.39 -10.36 19.46
N GLY A 78 8.22 -9.94 19.91
CA GLY A 78 7.14 -9.46 19.04
C GLY A 78 7.55 -8.25 18.21
N TYR A 79 8.19 -7.28 18.82
CA TYR A 79 8.68 -6.10 18.11
C TYR A 79 9.78 -6.41 17.11
N GLU A 80 10.66 -7.36 17.40
CA GLU A 80 11.65 -7.83 16.42
C GLU A 80 10.99 -8.49 15.20
N VAL A 81 9.96 -9.30 15.43
CA VAL A 81 9.18 -9.92 14.33
C VAL A 81 8.53 -8.82 13.48
N LEU A 82 7.84 -7.86 14.11
CA LEU A 82 7.19 -6.78 13.40
C LEU A 82 8.18 -5.91 12.62
N ALA A 83 9.30 -5.56 13.23
CA ALA A 83 10.34 -4.76 12.56
C ALA A 83 10.86 -5.44 11.28
N LYS A 84 11.05 -6.76 11.30
CA LYS A 84 11.46 -7.52 10.11
C LYS A 84 10.39 -7.52 9.02
N LEU A 85 9.12 -7.62 9.41
CA LEU A 85 7.99 -7.53 8.45
C LEU A 85 7.92 -6.13 7.83
N GLU A 86 8.05 -5.09 8.64
CA GLU A 86 8.09 -3.71 8.17
C GLU A 86 9.25 -3.48 7.19
N ASP A 87 10.46 -3.92 7.53
CA ASP A 87 11.63 -3.76 6.68
C ASP A 87 11.41 -4.41 5.30
N ARG A 88 10.87 -5.62 5.27
CA ARG A 88 10.56 -6.31 3.99
C ARG A 88 9.52 -5.56 3.17
N PHE A 89 8.47 -5.07 3.83
CA PHE A 89 7.43 -4.29 3.16
C PHE A 89 7.97 -2.96 2.64
N GLU A 90 8.73 -2.24 3.44
CA GLU A 90 9.31 -0.95 3.07
C GLU A 90 10.29 -1.05 1.90
N VAL A 91 11.07 -2.13 1.81
CA VAL A 91 11.92 -2.41 0.64
C VAL A 91 11.09 -2.55 -0.63
N ILE A 92 9.98 -3.27 -0.58
CA ILE A 92 9.08 -3.43 -1.73
C ILE A 92 8.51 -2.09 -2.19
N MET A 93 8.03 -1.28 -1.25
CA MET A 93 7.43 0.02 -1.57
C MET A 93 8.47 1.03 -2.06
N ASN A 94 9.67 1.01 -1.51
CA ASN A 94 10.78 1.83 -1.99
C ASN A 94 11.23 1.44 -3.40
N ASP A 95 11.28 0.15 -3.71
CA ASP A 95 11.55 -0.33 -5.06
C ASP A 95 10.49 0.16 -6.05
N LEU A 96 9.22 -0.01 -5.71
CA LEU A 96 8.11 0.46 -6.53
C LEU A 96 8.20 1.97 -6.78
N ARG A 97 8.47 2.76 -5.75
CA ARG A 97 8.65 4.21 -5.86
C ARG A 97 9.80 4.57 -6.79
N THR A 98 10.95 3.93 -6.64
CA THR A 98 12.14 4.17 -7.47
C THR A 98 11.84 3.85 -8.94
N ARG A 99 11.21 2.72 -9.21
CA ARG A 99 10.85 2.31 -10.57
C ARG A 99 9.81 3.26 -11.20
N CYS A 100 8.86 3.76 -10.41
CA CYS A 100 7.94 4.82 -10.87
C CYS A 100 8.71 6.10 -11.23
N GLY A 101 9.69 6.49 -10.42
CA GLY A 101 10.55 7.65 -10.72
C GLY A 101 11.40 7.46 -11.98
N GLU A 102 11.77 6.23 -12.32
CA GLU A 102 12.48 5.85 -13.55
C GLU A 102 11.55 5.65 -14.75
N LEU A 103 10.25 5.90 -14.58
CA LEU A 103 9.22 5.73 -15.63
C LEU A 103 9.12 4.29 -16.15
N ASP A 104 9.39 3.30 -15.31
CA ASP A 104 9.19 1.90 -15.64
C ASP A 104 7.69 1.61 -15.81
N PRO A 105 7.22 1.26 -17.04
CA PRO A 105 5.79 1.05 -17.29
C PRO A 105 5.17 -0.04 -16.42
N ASP A 106 5.93 -1.09 -16.09
CA ASP A 106 5.43 -2.19 -15.27
C ASP A 106 5.19 -1.77 -13.82
N ALA A 107 5.88 -0.72 -13.37
CA ALA A 107 5.73 -0.18 -12.01
C ALA A 107 4.76 0.99 -11.94
N CYS A 108 4.72 1.87 -12.95
CA CYS A 108 4.03 3.16 -12.84
C CYS A 108 2.75 3.29 -13.67
N VAL A 109 2.48 2.39 -14.62
CA VAL A 109 1.31 2.52 -15.51
C VAL A 109 0.19 1.55 -15.13
N LEU A 110 -0.98 2.11 -14.82
CA LEU A 110 -2.22 1.37 -14.60
C LEU A 110 -2.92 1.18 -15.95
N GLN A 111 -2.55 0.12 -16.67
CA GLN A 111 -2.85 -0.03 -18.10
C GLN A 111 -4.33 -0.04 -18.45
N SER A 112 -5.17 -0.72 -17.65
CA SER A 112 -6.58 -0.88 -18.00
C SER A 112 -7.39 0.40 -17.83
N CYS A 113 -7.00 1.32 -16.94
CA CYS A 113 -7.67 2.60 -16.79
C CYS A 113 -6.87 3.81 -17.30
N GLY A 114 -5.65 3.61 -17.77
CA GLY A 114 -4.83 4.65 -18.39
C GLY A 114 -4.32 5.70 -17.44
N PHE A 115 -4.05 5.36 -16.19
CA PHE A 115 -3.40 6.22 -15.21
C PHE A 115 -1.92 5.90 -15.08
N GLN A 116 -1.14 6.91 -14.70
CA GLN A 116 0.27 6.77 -14.37
C GLN A 116 0.52 7.27 -12.96
N ILE A 117 1.25 6.50 -12.17
CA ILE A 117 1.74 6.92 -10.86
C ILE A 117 2.95 7.83 -11.09
N ILE A 118 2.86 9.09 -10.67
CA ILE A 118 3.95 10.06 -10.76
C ILE A 118 4.68 10.27 -9.45
N ASP A 119 4.04 9.97 -8.32
CA ASP A 119 4.68 9.95 -7.02
C ASP A 119 3.96 8.99 -6.07
N LEU A 120 4.70 8.43 -5.14
CA LEU A 120 4.23 7.53 -4.11
C LEU A 120 4.91 7.92 -2.81
N LYS A 121 4.15 8.46 -1.87
CA LYS A 121 4.69 9.02 -0.64
C LYS A 121 4.04 8.39 0.58
N CYS A 122 4.87 7.87 1.50
CA CYS A 122 4.41 7.50 2.83
C CYS A 122 4.31 8.75 3.72
N THR A 123 3.14 9.04 4.25
CA THR A 123 2.89 10.23 5.08
C THR A 123 2.78 9.93 6.56
N SER A 124 2.51 8.69 6.95
CA SER A 124 2.52 8.26 8.35
C SER A 124 2.74 6.77 8.49
N LYS A 125 3.23 6.38 9.66
CA LYS A 125 3.46 5.00 10.08
C LYS A 125 3.11 4.92 11.57
N ILE A 126 2.10 4.14 11.93
CA ILE A 126 1.56 4.06 13.28
C ILE A 126 1.40 2.59 13.68
N GLY A 127 1.94 2.21 14.83
CA GLY A 127 1.68 0.91 15.44
C GLY A 127 0.27 0.81 16.01
N ASP A 128 -0.24 -0.39 16.17
CA ASP A 128 -1.58 -0.68 16.67
C ASP A 128 -1.73 -0.60 18.20
N HIS A 129 -0.67 -0.22 18.91
CA HIS A 129 -0.61 -0.18 20.38
C HIS A 129 -0.74 -1.55 21.07
N ASP A 130 -0.44 -2.64 20.37
CA ASP A 130 -0.50 -4.01 20.89
C ASP A 130 -1.89 -4.45 21.41
N SER A 131 -2.93 -3.89 20.81
CA SER A 131 -4.32 -4.06 21.28
C SER A 131 -4.91 -5.44 20.97
N ILE A 132 -4.31 -6.21 20.04
CA ILE A 132 -4.89 -7.46 19.51
C ILE A 132 -3.92 -8.64 19.69
N ARG A 133 -3.18 -8.69 20.76
CA ARG A 133 -2.20 -9.77 20.99
C ARG A 133 -2.84 -11.16 20.85
N PRO A 134 -2.14 -12.15 20.30
CA PRO A 134 -0.73 -12.20 19.87
C PRO A 134 -0.43 -11.56 18.51
N LEU A 135 -1.38 -10.87 17.94
CA LEU A 135 -1.24 -10.16 16.67
C LEU A 135 -0.62 -8.79 16.90
N ILE A 136 0.30 -8.41 16.03
CA ILE A 136 1.01 -7.15 16.07
C ILE A 136 0.99 -6.53 14.67
N GLY A 137 0.81 -5.23 14.60
CA GLY A 137 0.63 -4.58 13.32
C GLY A 137 1.08 -3.13 13.26
N THR A 138 1.22 -2.66 12.03
CA THR A 138 1.55 -1.27 11.70
C THR A 138 0.68 -0.81 10.56
N GLN A 139 0.13 0.38 10.66
CA GLN A 139 -0.60 1.03 9.59
C GLN A 139 0.27 2.10 8.94
N TYR A 140 0.39 2.01 7.62
CA TYR A 140 1.02 3.03 6.77
C TYR A 140 -0.08 3.82 6.06
N ARG A 141 0.12 5.11 5.93
CA ARG A 141 -0.68 5.96 5.05
C ARG A 141 0.17 6.38 3.86
N PHE A 142 -0.27 5.99 2.67
CA PHE A 142 0.35 6.40 1.42
C PHE A 142 -0.55 7.38 0.67
N VAL A 143 0.09 8.37 0.06
CA VAL A 143 -0.57 9.28 -0.88
C VAL A 143 0.13 9.15 -2.21
N MET A 144 -0.63 8.83 -3.25
CA MET A 144 -0.12 8.64 -4.60
C MET A 144 -0.68 9.72 -5.51
N SER A 145 0.20 10.37 -6.23
CA SER A 145 -0.17 11.30 -7.30
C SER A 145 -0.30 10.51 -8.60
N LEU A 146 -1.46 10.63 -9.21
CA LEU A 146 -1.80 9.93 -10.46
C LEU A 146 -2.10 10.93 -11.54
N ILE A 147 -1.69 10.64 -12.77
CA ILE A 147 -2.05 11.42 -13.94
C ILE A 147 -2.85 10.56 -14.92
N ASP A 148 -3.91 11.13 -15.47
CA ASP A 148 -4.72 10.48 -16.50
C ASP A 148 -4.03 10.64 -17.85
N LEU A 149 -3.69 9.52 -18.48
CA LEU A 149 -3.04 9.47 -19.79
C LEU A 149 -4.05 9.49 -20.95
N LYS A 150 -5.35 9.35 -20.66
CA LYS A 150 -6.40 9.41 -21.67
C LYS A 150 -6.83 10.85 -21.89
N GLU A 151 -7.01 11.23 -23.16
CA GLU A 151 -7.65 12.48 -23.49
C GLU A 151 -9.09 12.45 -22.98
N LYS A 152 -9.40 13.37 -22.07
CA LYS A 152 -10.79 13.58 -21.60
C LYS A 152 -11.50 14.45 -22.60
N THR A 153 -12.43 13.88 -23.35
CA THR A 153 -13.28 14.60 -24.30
C THR A 153 -14.38 15.43 -23.60
N ASN A 154 -14.74 15.05 -22.38
CA ASN A 154 -15.70 15.81 -21.55
C ASN A 154 -15.25 15.71 -20.11
N GLY A 155 -15.22 16.85 -19.41
CA GLY A 155 -14.68 16.98 -18.07
C GLY A 155 -15.09 15.85 -17.12
N GLY A 156 -14.10 15.23 -16.51
CA GLY A 156 -14.30 14.26 -15.46
C GLY A 156 -14.89 14.93 -14.19
N ILE A 157 -15.12 14.12 -13.15
CA ILE A 157 -15.65 14.60 -11.85
C ILE A 157 -14.66 15.57 -11.18
N PHE A 158 -13.37 15.39 -11.43
CA PHE A 158 -12.32 16.28 -10.94
C PHE A 158 -11.62 16.99 -12.09
#